data_1c019fdcd60899a6daae0c38b20f5c2f
#
_entry.id   1c019fdcd60899a6daae0c38b20f5c2f
#
_cell.length_a   1.000
_cell.length_b   1.000
_cell.length_c   1.000
_cell.angle_alpha   90.00
_cell.angle_beta   90.00
_cell.angle_gamma   90.00
#
_symmetry.space_group_name_H-M   'P 1'
#
loop_
_entity.id
_entity.type
_entity.pdbx_description
1 polymer ?
#
loop_
_entity_poly.entity_id
_entity_poly.type
_entity_poly.pdbx_seq_one_letter_code
_entity_poly.pdbx_strand_id
1 'polypeptide(L)'
;TTLNGDQLFHINRLHGLSKVFTSPIVFDNYHQVGNGVNYFYPWLTFYPAELLSKLLHSEARGIIVFLVIVTYLTFSVAYYSCKIYLNWNVKKSILFSFLWTFSSYRGVNFFNRTDIGELLATIFIPLVLMSFISLLKDKKYKNWIVLAIGMSLIMLSHILSTLIMIIVFLLVMIMNSNYLKDIKIWVS
;
A
#
# COMPACT_ATOMS: atom_id res chain seq x y z
N THR A 1 -27.09 10.43 0.62
CA THR A 1 -26.11 9.34 0.42
C THR A 1 -25.46 9.09 1.75
N THR A 2 -25.78 7.96 2.38
CA THR A 2 -25.10 7.51 3.60
C THR A 2 -23.64 7.27 3.26
N LEU A 3 -22.73 8.01 3.91
CA LEU A 3 -21.30 7.74 3.84
C LEU A 3 -21.07 6.36 4.48
N ASN A 4 -20.48 5.44 3.75
CA ASN A 4 -20.26 4.08 4.20
C ASN A 4 -18.86 3.90 4.79
N GLY A 5 -18.76 3.07 5.83
CA GLY A 5 -17.48 2.62 6.40
C GLY A 5 -16.56 3.76 6.83
N ASP A 6 -15.29 3.66 6.42
CA ASP A 6 -14.23 4.58 6.85
C ASP A 6 -14.16 5.87 6.01
N GLN A 7 -15.11 6.11 5.11
CA GLN A 7 -15.08 7.25 4.18
C GLN A 7 -15.01 8.60 4.91
N LEU A 8 -15.83 8.78 5.94
CA LEU A 8 -15.84 10.02 6.74
C LEU A 8 -14.50 10.23 7.46
N PHE A 9 -13.93 9.16 7.99
CA PHE A 9 -12.61 9.17 8.59
C PHE A 9 -11.52 9.61 7.60
N HIS A 10 -11.55 9.10 6.38
CA HIS A 10 -10.57 9.49 5.36
C HIS A 10 -10.74 10.92 4.85
N ILE A 11 -11.97 11.46 4.80
CA ILE A 11 -12.21 12.88 4.51
C ILE A 11 -11.61 13.75 5.61
N ASN A 12 -11.82 13.41 6.89
CA ASN A 12 -11.21 14.14 8.01
C ASN A 12 -9.67 14.05 7.98
N ARG A 13 -9.12 12.90 7.57
CA ARG A 13 -7.68 12.76 7.36
C ARG A 13 -7.17 13.69 6.28
N LEU A 14 -7.92 13.87 5.19
CA LEU A 14 -7.57 14.76 4.10
C LEU A 14 -7.49 16.21 4.58
N HIS A 15 -8.49 16.68 5.34
CA HIS A 15 -8.47 18.00 5.97
C HIS A 15 -7.25 18.21 6.86
N GLY A 16 -6.91 17.19 7.66
CA GLY A 16 -5.71 17.21 8.51
C GLY A 16 -4.41 17.36 7.72
N LEU A 17 -4.31 16.76 6.53
CA LEU A 17 -3.10 16.83 5.71
C LEU A 17 -2.80 18.21 5.18
N SER A 18 -3.80 19.09 5.06
CA SER A 18 -3.59 20.50 4.62
C SER A 18 -2.64 21.28 5.54
N LYS A 19 -2.50 20.84 6.79
CA LYS A 19 -1.68 21.49 7.83
C LYS A 19 -0.46 20.67 8.25
N VAL A 20 -0.22 19.49 7.67
CA VAL A 20 0.79 18.53 8.14
C VAL A 20 2.21 19.11 8.21
N PHE A 21 2.57 20.04 7.32
CA PHE A 21 3.90 20.67 7.31
C PHE A 21 4.00 21.92 8.19
N THR A 22 2.89 22.47 8.64
CA THR A 22 2.85 23.65 9.51
C THR A 22 2.56 23.30 10.96
N SER A 23 1.89 22.16 11.19
CA SER A 23 1.59 21.64 12.51
C SER A 23 1.79 20.13 12.51
N PRO A 24 2.76 19.59 13.27
CA PRO A 24 2.98 18.15 13.37
C PRO A 24 1.81 17.41 14.04
N ILE A 25 1.00 18.14 14.81
CA ILE A 25 -0.18 17.62 15.46
C ILE A 25 -1.38 18.37 14.90
N VAL A 26 -2.23 17.68 14.16
CA VAL A 26 -3.45 18.25 13.62
C VAL A 26 -4.63 17.69 14.40
N PHE A 27 -5.35 18.58 15.07
CA PHE A 27 -6.59 18.25 15.76
C PHE A 27 -7.78 18.67 14.90
N ASP A 28 -8.69 17.73 14.68
CA ASP A 28 -10.00 18.03 14.14
C ASP A 28 -10.94 18.41 15.28
N ASN A 29 -11.72 19.48 15.09
CA ASN A 29 -12.74 19.91 16.06
C ASN A 29 -14.02 19.05 16.02
N TYR A 30 -13.95 17.84 15.46
CA TYR A 30 -15.07 16.95 15.35
C TYR A 30 -15.75 16.76 16.74
N HIS A 31 -17.01 17.14 16.82
CA HIS A 31 -17.82 17.16 18.05
C HIS A 31 -17.21 17.95 19.22
N GLN A 32 -16.30 18.91 18.99
CA GLN A 32 -15.64 19.71 20.02
C GLN A 32 -14.76 18.92 21.00
N VAL A 33 -14.49 17.64 20.71
CA VAL A 33 -13.70 16.76 21.59
C VAL A 33 -12.23 16.73 21.19
N GLY A 34 -11.92 17.12 19.97
CA GLY A 34 -10.59 17.02 19.40
C GLY A 34 -10.24 15.58 18.98
N ASN A 35 -9.71 15.42 17.77
CA ASN A 35 -9.21 14.14 17.29
C ASN A 35 -7.83 14.37 16.67
N GLY A 36 -6.85 13.56 17.07
CA GLY A 36 -5.49 13.58 16.52
C GLY A 36 -5.45 12.96 15.14
N VAL A 37 -5.96 13.68 14.14
CA VAL A 37 -6.02 13.21 12.75
C VAL A 37 -4.60 12.97 12.22
N ASN A 38 -4.40 11.82 11.58
CA ASN A 38 -3.11 11.37 11.04
C ASN A 38 -1.98 11.16 12.09
N TYR A 39 -2.27 11.21 13.38
CA TYR A 39 -1.26 10.98 14.42
C TYR A 39 -0.87 9.48 14.51
N PHE A 40 -1.86 8.60 14.52
CA PHE A 40 -1.67 7.15 14.65
C PHE A 40 -1.79 6.38 13.33
N TYR A 41 -2.08 7.07 12.23
CA TYR A 41 -2.31 6.42 10.94
C TYR A 41 -1.31 6.95 9.89
N PRO A 42 -0.65 6.09 9.12
CA PRO A 42 0.29 6.51 8.10
C PRO A 42 -0.36 7.46 7.09
N TRP A 43 0.29 8.56 6.78
CA TRP A 43 -0.30 9.62 5.96
C TRP A 43 0.47 9.93 4.67
N LEU A 44 1.75 9.55 4.59
CA LEU A 44 2.63 9.97 3.50
C LEU A 44 2.10 9.52 2.13
N THR A 45 1.68 8.27 2.01
CA THR A 45 1.14 7.72 0.75
C THR A 45 -0.26 8.24 0.40
N PHE A 46 -0.94 8.85 1.36
CA PHE A 46 -2.25 9.50 1.16
C PHE A 46 -2.12 10.98 0.81
N TYR A 47 -0.98 11.61 1.08
CA TYR A 47 -0.74 13.03 0.80
C TYR A 47 -1.01 13.45 -0.66
N PRO A 48 -0.72 12.63 -1.69
CA PRO A 48 -1.09 12.96 -3.06
C PRO A 48 -2.59 13.23 -3.28
N ALA A 49 -3.48 12.63 -2.46
CA ALA A 49 -4.92 12.93 -2.54
C ALA A 49 -5.21 14.38 -2.14
N GLU A 50 -4.51 14.90 -1.12
CA GLU A 50 -4.62 16.31 -0.71
C GLU A 50 -4.11 17.26 -1.79
N LEU A 51 -2.98 16.93 -2.42
CA LEU A 51 -2.45 17.73 -3.53
C LEU A 51 -3.44 17.79 -4.71
N LEU A 52 -4.04 16.65 -5.06
CA LEU A 52 -5.05 16.58 -6.12
C LEU A 52 -6.32 17.34 -5.73
N SER A 53 -6.74 17.29 -4.48
CA SER A 53 -7.90 18.03 -3.99
C SER A 53 -7.71 19.54 -4.10
N LYS A 54 -6.53 20.03 -3.77
CA LYS A 54 -6.16 21.45 -3.96
C LYS A 54 -6.10 21.82 -5.43
N LEU A 55 -5.46 21.00 -6.25
CA LEU A 55 -5.32 21.27 -7.70
C LEU A 55 -6.68 21.33 -8.40
N LEU A 56 -7.60 20.44 -8.02
CA LEU A 56 -8.92 20.33 -8.63
C LEU A 56 -9.98 21.21 -7.93
N HIS A 57 -9.59 21.95 -6.90
CA HIS A 57 -10.47 22.78 -6.07
C HIS A 57 -11.71 22.00 -5.56
N SER A 58 -11.54 20.70 -5.30
CA SER A 58 -12.61 19.83 -4.84
C SER A 58 -12.05 18.54 -4.24
N GLU A 59 -12.35 18.30 -2.97
CA GLU A 59 -11.96 17.09 -2.26
C GLU A 59 -12.52 15.81 -2.91
N ALA A 60 -13.80 15.84 -3.27
CA ALA A 60 -14.44 14.69 -3.92
C ALA A 60 -13.76 14.33 -5.24
N ARG A 61 -13.45 15.33 -6.09
CA ARG A 61 -12.73 15.08 -7.35
C ARG A 61 -11.29 14.62 -7.09
N GLY A 62 -10.61 15.22 -6.12
CA GLY A 62 -9.26 14.84 -5.73
C GLY A 62 -9.18 13.38 -5.29
N ILE A 63 -10.09 12.93 -4.42
CA ILE A 63 -10.16 11.54 -3.98
C ILE A 63 -10.48 10.59 -5.14
N ILE A 64 -11.44 10.92 -6.00
CA ILE A 64 -11.80 10.08 -7.15
C ILE A 64 -10.60 9.90 -8.09
N VAL A 65 -9.95 10.99 -8.48
CA VAL A 65 -8.76 10.94 -9.36
C VAL A 65 -7.62 10.17 -8.67
N PHE A 66 -7.42 10.37 -7.38
CA PHE A 66 -6.44 9.63 -6.61
C PHE A 66 -6.72 8.11 -6.63
N LEU A 67 -7.96 7.68 -6.41
CA LEU A 67 -8.34 6.26 -6.45
C LEU A 67 -8.17 5.64 -7.84
N VAL A 68 -8.42 6.40 -8.91
CA VAL A 68 -8.11 5.97 -10.29
C VAL A 68 -6.60 5.75 -10.46
N ILE A 69 -5.78 6.68 -9.99
CA ILE A 69 -4.30 6.56 -10.02
C ILE A 69 -3.86 5.34 -9.20
N VAL A 70 -4.40 5.14 -8.00
CA VAL A 70 -4.11 3.97 -7.14
C VAL A 70 -4.44 2.66 -7.87
N THR A 71 -5.57 2.60 -8.56
CA THR A 71 -5.97 1.41 -9.33
C THR A 71 -5.01 1.14 -10.48
N TYR A 72 -4.64 2.18 -11.24
CA TYR A 72 -3.65 2.08 -12.31
C TYR A 72 -2.28 1.63 -11.80
N LEU A 73 -1.80 2.24 -10.70
CA LEU A 73 -0.54 1.86 -10.07
C LEU A 73 -0.56 0.41 -9.58
N THR A 74 -1.67 -0.04 -9.00
CA THR A 74 -1.80 -1.44 -8.55
C THR A 74 -1.60 -2.40 -9.71
N PHE A 75 -2.26 -2.16 -10.84
CA PHE A 75 -2.10 -2.99 -12.04
C PHE A 75 -0.66 -2.95 -12.55
N SER A 76 -0.11 -1.75 -12.69
CA SER A 76 1.23 -1.55 -13.26
C SER A 76 2.32 -2.18 -12.40
N VAL A 77 2.29 -1.95 -11.08
CA VAL A 77 3.28 -2.54 -10.16
C VAL A 77 3.18 -4.06 -10.15
N ALA A 78 1.98 -4.62 -10.12
CA ALA A 78 1.79 -6.07 -10.20
C ALA A 78 2.35 -6.65 -11.51
N TYR A 79 2.07 -5.99 -12.64
CA TYR A 79 2.55 -6.41 -13.96
C TYR A 79 4.09 -6.41 -14.03
N TYR A 80 4.71 -5.29 -13.69
CA TYR A 80 6.17 -5.18 -13.75
C TYR A 80 6.86 -6.07 -12.72
N SER A 81 6.27 -6.27 -11.56
CA SER A 81 6.82 -7.20 -10.55
C SER A 81 6.89 -8.63 -11.09
N CYS A 82 5.83 -9.12 -11.74
CA CYS A 82 5.85 -10.44 -12.37
C CYS A 82 6.86 -10.52 -13.52
N LYS A 83 6.96 -9.47 -14.35
CA LYS A 83 7.90 -9.41 -15.47
C LYS A 83 9.35 -9.44 -15.02
N ILE A 84 9.71 -8.62 -14.04
CA ILE A 84 11.09 -8.37 -13.62
C ILE A 84 11.59 -9.48 -12.70
N TYR A 85 10.79 -9.89 -11.72
CA TYR A 85 11.25 -10.79 -10.68
C TYR A 85 10.95 -12.27 -10.96
N LEU A 86 9.88 -12.58 -11.69
CA LEU A 86 9.52 -13.96 -12.03
C LEU A 86 9.78 -14.32 -13.49
N ASN A 87 10.22 -13.37 -14.32
CA ASN A 87 10.41 -13.55 -15.77
C ASN A 87 9.17 -14.13 -16.48
N TRP A 88 7.97 -13.77 -16.01
CA TRP A 88 6.75 -14.23 -16.64
C TRP A 88 6.54 -13.59 -18.01
N ASN A 89 5.88 -14.33 -18.90
CA ASN A 89 5.48 -13.79 -20.20
C ASN A 89 4.35 -12.75 -20.03
N VAL A 90 4.14 -11.95 -21.08
CA VAL A 90 3.15 -10.85 -21.07
C VAL A 90 1.76 -11.32 -20.66
N LYS A 91 1.28 -12.44 -21.24
CA LYS A 91 -0.08 -12.95 -20.97
C LYS A 91 -0.29 -13.31 -19.49
N LYS A 92 0.66 -14.04 -18.89
CA LYS A 92 0.60 -14.41 -17.46
C LYS A 92 0.66 -13.18 -16.56
N SER A 93 1.54 -12.22 -16.89
CA SER A 93 1.68 -11.00 -16.11
C SER A 93 0.42 -10.14 -16.16
N ILE A 94 -0.20 -9.99 -17.34
CA ILE A 94 -1.48 -9.26 -17.49
C ILE A 94 -2.59 -9.97 -16.69
N LEU A 95 -2.72 -11.29 -16.82
CA LEU A 95 -3.75 -12.06 -16.12
C LEU A 95 -3.63 -11.91 -14.60
N PHE A 96 -2.42 -12.07 -14.06
CA PHE A 96 -2.19 -11.89 -12.63
C PHE A 96 -2.53 -10.48 -12.19
N SER A 97 -2.04 -9.46 -12.92
CA SER A 97 -2.28 -8.05 -12.56
C SER A 97 -3.76 -7.68 -12.61
N PHE A 98 -4.49 -8.24 -13.57
CA PHE A 98 -5.94 -8.07 -13.66
C PHE A 98 -6.65 -8.70 -12.46
N LEU A 99 -6.36 -9.98 -12.16
CA LEU A 99 -6.96 -10.69 -11.04
C LEU A 99 -6.61 -10.04 -9.70
N TRP A 100 -5.38 -9.55 -9.54
CA TRP A 100 -4.94 -8.83 -8.34
C TRP A 100 -5.69 -7.51 -8.16
N THR A 101 -5.73 -6.70 -9.22
CA THR A 101 -6.32 -5.35 -9.17
C THR A 101 -7.83 -5.39 -8.99
N PHE A 102 -8.50 -6.34 -9.64
CA PHE A 102 -9.96 -6.48 -9.62
C PHE A 102 -10.44 -7.65 -8.76
N SER A 103 -9.64 -8.09 -7.78
CA SER A 103 -10.07 -9.10 -6.83
C SER A 103 -11.30 -8.65 -6.03
N SER A 104 -12.16 -9.59 -5.66
CA SER A 104 -13.36 -9.31 -4.85
C SER A 104 -13.02 -8.60 -3.54
N TYR A 105 -11.89 -8.97 -2.92
CA TYR A 105 -11.42 -8.33 -1.71
C TYR A 105 -11.14 -6.84 -1.89
N ARG A 106 -10.42 -6.46 -2.97
CA ARG A 106 -10.20 -5.05 -3.29
C ARG A 106 -11.51 -4.34 -3.65
N GLY A 107 -12.43 -5.02 -4.33
CA GLY A 107 -13.75 -4.49 -4.63
C GLY A 107 -14.52 -4.12 -3.35
N VAL A 108 -14.52 -4.99 -2.36
CA VAL A 108 -15.13 -4.70 -1.04
C VAL A 108 -14.46 -3.52 -0.35
N ASN A 109 -13.11 -3.47 -0.35
CA ASN A 109 -12.39 -2.35 0.25
C ASN A 109 -12.62 -1.03 -0.50
N PHE A 110 -12.80 -1.07 -1.81
CA PHE A 110 -13.02 0.12 -2.62
C PHE A 110 -14.45 0.68 -2.47
N PHE A 111 -15.46 -0.19 -2.54
CA PHE A 111 -16.87 0.25 -2.62
C PHE A 111 -17.60 0.25 -1.26
N ASN A 112 -17.26 -0.69 -0.38
CA ASN A 112 -18.03 -0.88 0.86
C ASN A 112 -17.31 -0.32 2.08
N ARG A 113 -16.03 -0.64 2.27
CA ARG A 113 -15.27 -0.19 3.44
C ARG A 113 -14.62 1.16 3.23
N THR A 114 -14.19 1.43 2.01
CA THR A 114 -13.40 2.62 1.65
C THR A 114 -12.10 2.73 2.48
N ASP A 115 -11.45 1.57 2.73
CA ASP A 115 -10.17 1.53 3.44
C ASP A 115 -9.02 1.92 2.49
N ILE A 116 -8.77 3.23 2.41
CA ILE A 116 -7.76 3.80 1.51
C ILE A 116 -6.35 3.35 1.89
N GLY A 117 -6.06 3.20 3.18
CA GLY A 117 -4.75 2.75 3.64
C GLY A 117 -4.41 1.36 3.14
N GLU A 118 -5.35 0.43 3.24
CA GLU A 118 -5.20 -0.93 2.74
C GLU A 118 -5.13 -0.97 1.20
N LEU A 119 -5.96 -0.19 0.51
CA LEU A 119 -5.89 -0.06 -0.95
C LEU A 119 -4.50 0.41 -1.42
N LEU A 120 -3.88 1.36 -0.72
CA LEU A 120 -2.53 1.83 -0.99
C LEU A 120 -1.48 0.74 -0.73
N ALA A 121 -1.57 0.03 0.38
CA ALA A 121 -0.66 -1.08 0.68
C ALA A 121 -0.69 -2.17 -0.39
N THR A 122 -1.88 -2.46 -0.95
CA THR A 122 -2.02 -3.48 -2.01
C THR A 122 -1.31 -3.14 -3.32
N ILE A 123 -0.89 -1.88 -3.54
CA ILE A 123 -0.02 -1.50 -4.67
C ILE A 123 1.32 -2.23 -4.57
N PHE A 124 1.90 -2.26 -3.37
CA PHE A 124 3.27 -2.66 -3.14
C PHE A 124 3.42 -4.15 -2.76
N ILE A 125 2.35 -4.83 -2.34
CA ILE A 125 2.39 -6.24 -1.97
C ILE A 125 2.95 -7.13 -3.09
N PRO A 126 2.54 -7.03 -4.37
CA PRO A 126 3.15 -7.82 -5.45
C PRO A 126 4.64 -7.55 -5.62
N LEU A 127 5.08 -6.30 -5.50
CA LEU A 127 6.48 -5.93 -5.58
C LEU A 127 7.30 -6.64 -4.50
N VAL A 128 6.82 -6.57 -3.27
CA VAL A 128 7.48 -7.17 -2.10
C VAL A 128 7.51 -8.69 -2.20
N LEU A 129 6.39 -9.33 -2.53
CA LEU A 129 6.32 -10.79 -2.66
C LEU A 129 7.22 -11.32 -3.78
N MET A 130 7.17 -10.71 -4.96
CA MET A 130 7.92 -11.19 -6.12
C MET A 130 9.43 -10.94 -5.96
N SER A 131 9.83 -9.80 -5.38
CA SER A 131 11.23 -9.53 -5.05
C SER A 131 11.76 -10.48 -3.98
N PHE A 132 10.95 -10.82 -2.97
CA PHE A 132 11.30 -11.80 -1.95
C PHE A 132 11.48 -13.21 -2.55
N ILE A 133 10.55 -13.68 -3.38
CA ILE A 133 10.67 -14.96 -4.09
C ILE A 133 11.95 -14.99 -4.94
N SER A 134 12.23 -13.92 -5.67
CA SER A 134 13.46 -13.83 -6.49
C SER A 134 14.72 -13.81 -5.64
N LEU A 135 14.69 -13.18 -4.47
CA LEU A 135 15.79 -13.20 -3.50
C LEU A 135 16.10 -14.62 -3.05
N LEU A 136 15.09 -15.38 -2.66
CA LEU A 136 15.25 -16.74 -2.15
C LEU A 136 15.64 -17.72 -3.25
N LYS A 137 14.92 -17.69 -4.38
CA LYS A 137 15.09 -18.67 -5.47
C LYS A 137 16.36 -18.46 -6.26
N ASP A 138 16.60 -17.21 -6.69
CA ASP A 138 17.66 -16.88 -7.62
C ASP A 138 18.92 -16.32 -6.92
N LYS A 139 18.85 -16.18 -5.58
CA LYS A 139 19.90 -15.55 -4.76
C LYS A 139 20.35 -14.18 -5.30
N LYS A 140 19.39 -13.43 -5.86
CA LYS A 140 19.61 -12.07 -6.36
C LYS A 140 19.59 -11.07 -5.21
N TYR A 141 20.63 -11.08 -4.41
CA TYR A 141 20.73 -10.28 -3.17
C TYR A 141 20.52 -8.77 -3.39
N LYS A 142 20.79 -8.25 -4.58
CA LYS A 142 20.49 -6.83 -4.92
C LYS A 142 18.99 -6.49 -4.79
N ASN A 143 18.11 -7.50 -4.81
CA ASN A 143 16.68 -7.28 -4.69
C ASN A 143 16.25 -6.94 -3.26
N TRP A 144 17.15 -7.06 -2.26
CA TRP A 144 16.84 -6.66 -0.88
C TRP A 144 16.47 -5.18 -0.76
N ILE A 145 17.10 -4.31 -1.57
CA ILE A 145 16.78 -2.87 -1.60
C ILE A 145 15.33 -2.66 -2.02
N VAL A 146 14.89 -3.38 -3.05
CA VAL A 146 13.50 -3.29 -3.53
C VAL A 146 12.52 -3.82 -2.50
N LEU A 147 12.90 -4.92 -1.84
CA LEU A 147 12.13 -5.49 -0.73
C LEU A 147 11.99 -4.47 0.41
N ALA A 148 13.09 -3.85 0.83
CA ALA A 148 13.11 -2.85 1.90
C ALA A 148 12.25 -1.63 1.54
N ILE A 149 12.43 -1.08 0.32
CA ILE A 149 11.61 0.06 -0.15
C ILE A 149 10.13 -0.32 -0.20
N GLY A 150 9.81 -1.50 -0.76
CA GLY A 150 8.43 -1.97 -0.85
C GLY A 150 7.79 -2.16 0.53
N MET A 151 8.50 -2.76 1.49
CA MET A 151 8.03 -2.91 2.87
C MET A 151 7.83 -1.56 3.56
N SER A 152 8.74 -0.61 3.35
CA SER A 152 8.60 0.76 3.87
C SER A 152 7.36 1.44 3.30
N LEU A 153 7.08 1.29 2.00
CA LEU A 153 5.90 1.86 1.37
C LEU A 153 4.59 1.20 1.88
N ILE A 154 4.59 -0.11 2.16
CA ILE A 154 3.45 -0.78 2.80
C ILE A 154 3.25 -0.20 4.21
N MET A 155 4.32 -0.07 5.00
CA MET A 155 4.27 0.48 6.35
C MET A 155 3.74 1.92 6.38
N LEU A 156 4.19 2.75 5.45
CA LEU A 156 3.74 4.13 5.28
C LEU A 156 2.33 4.25 4.69
N SER A 157 1.72 3.13 4.30
CA SER A 157 0.34 3.07 3.81
C SER A 157 -0.59 2.47 4.86
N HIS A 158 -0.25 1.28 5.40
CA HIS A 158 -1.12 0.53 6.31
C HIS A 158 -0.31 -0.41 7.21
N ILE A 159 -0.28 -0.11 8.50
CA ILE A 159 0.55 -0.81 9.50
C ILE A 159 0.15 -2.30 9.61
N LEU A 160 -1.15 -2.60 9.61
CA LEU A 160 -1.63 -3.98 9.73
C LEU A 160 -1.18 -4.85 8.54
N SER A 161 -1.21 -4.30 7.33
CA SER A 161 -0.70 -4.99 6.13
C SER A 161 0.78 -5.30 6.25
N THR A 162 1.57 -4.40 6.85
CA THR A 162 2.99 -4.64 7.14
C THR A 162 3.19 -5.83 8.07
N LEU A 163 2.40 -5.88 9.15
CA LEU A 163 2.46 -7.00 10.10
C LEU A 163 2.13 -8.33 9.43
N ILE A 164 1.08 -8.35 8.60
CA ILE A 164 0.70 -9.55 7.84
C ILE A 164 1.84 -9.99 6.91
N MET A 165 2.48 -9.05 6.22
CA MET A 165 3.60 -9.37 5.33
C MET A 165 4.80 -9.92 6.08
N ILE A 166 5.13 -9.39 7.27
CA ILE A 166 6.18 -9.94 8.14
C ILE A 166 5.85 -11.38 8.53
N ILE A 167 4.62 -11.66 8.94
CA ILE A 167 4.17 -13.02 9.29
C ILE A 167 4.31 -13.95 8.08
N VAL A 168 3.87 -13.53 6.90
CA VAL A 168 3.99 -14.32 5.66
C VAL A 168 5.46 -14.66 5.38
N PHE A 169 6.38 -13.70 5.52
CA PHE A 169 7.81 -13.94 5.30
C PHE A 169 8.38 -14.92 6.31
N LEU A 170 8.05 -14.77 7.59
CA LEU A 170 8.49 -15.69 8.63
C LEU A 170 7.97 -17.13 8.35
N LEU A 171 6.72 -17.28 7.97
CA LEU A 171 6.16 -18.60 7.62
C LEU A 171 6.88 -19.21 6.41
N VAL A 172 7.13 -18.44 5.35
CA VAL A 172 7.86 -18.92 4.17
C VAL A 172 9.28 -19.36 4.55
N MET A 173 9.97 -18.59 5.40
CA MET A 173 11.32 -18.93 5.87
C MET A 173 11.32 -20.21 6.72
N ILE A 174 10.36 -20.36 7.63
CA ILE A 174 10.23 -21.56 8.48
C ILE A 174 9.95 -22.81 7.62
N MET A 175 9.01 -22.71 6.67
CA MET A 175 8.68 -23.80 5.76
C MET A 175 9.84 -24.22 4.87
N ASN A 176 10.79 -23.33 4.64
CA ASN A 176 11.98 -23.56 3.83
C ASN A 176 13.25 -23.38 4.68
N SER A 177 13.41 -24.25 5.69
CA SER A 177 14.48 -24.15 6.70
C SER A 177 15.91 -24.05 6.15
N ASN A 178 16.15 -24.47 4.90
CA ASN A 178 17.43 -24.30 4.24
C ASN A 178 17.83 -22.83 4.04
N TYR A 179 16.84 -21.93 3.92
CA TYR A 179 17.11 -20.48 3.82
C TYR A 179 17.57 -19.90 5.15
N LEU A 180 17.14 -20.49 6.28
CA LEU A 180 17.57 -20.05 7.61
C LEU A 180 19.08 -20.26 7.85
N LYS A 181 19.71 -21.15 7.10
CA LYS A 181 21.14 -21.46 7.19
C LYS A 181 22.00 -20.57 6.28
N ASP A 182 21.40 -19.84 5.35
CA ASP A 182 22.13 -18.96 4.44
C ASP A 182 22.31 -17.58 5.07
N ILE A 183 23.49 -17.34 5.66
CA ILE A 183 23.81 -16.09 6.35
C ILE A 183 23.64 -14.84 5.49
N LYS A 184 23.77 -15.00 4.14
CA LYS A 184 23.62 -13.86 3.22
C LYS A 184 22.18 -13.32 3.16
N ILE A 185 21.19 -14.17 3.49
CA ILE A 185 19.78 -13.75 3.55
C ILE A 185 19.53 -12.89 4.79
N TRP A 186 20.27 -13.14 5.88
CA TRP A 186 20.12 -12.39 7.12
C TRP A 186 20.87 -11.06 7.12
N VAL A 187 21.88 -10.92 6.28
CA VAL A 187 22.74 -9.74 6.20
C VAL A 187 22.30 -8.80 5.05
N SER A 188 21.44 -9.27 4.15
CA SER A 188 20.84 -8.45 3.09
C SER A 188 19.52 -7.83 3.55
#